data_351c521c1bfe91fffdd3e06085d2dd9a
#
_entry.id   351c521c1bfe91fffdd3e06085d2dd9a
#
_cell.length_a   1.000
_cell.length_b   1.000
_cell.length_c   1.000
_cell.angle_alpha   90.00
_cell.angle_beta   90.00
_cell.angle_gamma   90.00
#
_symmetry.space_group_name_H-M   'P 1'
#
loop_
_entity.id
_entity.type
_entity.pdbx_description
1 polymer ?
#
loop_
_entity_poly.entity_id
_entity_poly.type
_entity_poly.pdbx_seq_one_letter_code
_entity_poly.pdbx_strand_id
1 'polypeptide(L)'
;MRKVAIVMGSKSDLPVAEKAVGVLRDYGVQMEVRVLSAHRCPNEAREFAASAREGGFSVILAFAGMAAHLAGAMAANTTLPVIGVPCSGTKLDGMDALLSTVQMPSGIPVARVAGG
;
A
#
# COMPACT_ATOMS: atom_id res chain seq x y z
N MET A 1 -3.35 -12.81 17.25
CA MET A 1 -2.22 -12.08 16.64
C MET A 1 -2.72 -11.22 15.47
N ARG A 2 -2.28 -9.99 15.43
CA ARG A 2 -2.64 -9.10 14.32
C ARG A 2 -1.77 -9.38 13.11
N LYS A 3 -2.29 -9.07 11.94
CA LYS A 3 -1.61 -9.35 10.67
C LYS A 3 -1.35 -8.07 9.86
N VAL A 4 -0.48 -8.18 8.87
CA VAL A 4 -0.12 -7.12 7.95
C VAL A 4 -0.90 -7.29 6.65
N ALA A 5 -1.50 -6.21 6.17
CA ALA A 5 -2.11 -6.20 4.85
C ALA A 5 -1.07 -5.74 3.83
N ILE A 6 -0.89 -6.52 2.78
CA ILE A 6 -0.02 -6.16 1.65
C ILE A 6 -0.94 -5.94 0.45
N VAL A 7 -1.14 -4.69 0.09
CA VAL A 7 -2.01 -4.34 -1.03
C VAL A 7 -1.17 -3.73 -2.15
N MET A 8 -1.55 -4.02 -3.37
CA MET A 8 -0.87 -3.50 -4.55
C MET A 8 -1.90 -3.06 -5.59
N GLY A 9 -1.59 -2.01 -6.32
CA GLY A 9 -2.49 -1.45 -7.30
C GLY A 9 -2.60 -2.28 -8.57
N SER A 10 -1.62 -3.13 -8.83
CA SER A 10 -1.57 -3.97 -10.03
C SER A 10 -0.72 -5.20 -9.76
N LYS A 11 -0.98 -6.27 -10.50
CA LYS A 11 -0.13 -7.48 -10.46
C LYS A 11 1.32 -7.18 -10.85
N SER A 12 1.54 -6.13 -11.61
CA SER A 12 2.89 -5.73 -12.01
C SER A 12 3.76 -5.27 -10.81
N ASP A 13 3.14 -4.94 -9.68
CA ASP A 13 3.86 -4.57 -8.45
C ASP A 13 4.27 -5.79 -7.62
N LEU A 14 3.82 -6.98 -8.00
CA LEU A 14 4.07 -8.21 -7.25
C LEU A 14 5.55 -8.50 -7.01
N PRO A 15 6.47 -8.33 -7.98
CA PRO A 15 7.89 -8.59 -7.73
C PRO A 15 8.48 -7.75 -6.59
N VAL A 16 8.00 -6.51 -6.42
CA VAL A 16 8.42 -5.65 -5.32
C VAL A 16 7.78 -6.11 -4.02
N ALA A 17 6.48 -6.39 -4.04
CA ALA A 17 5.75 -6.85 -2.87
C ALA A 17 6.27 -8.19 -2.35
N GLU A 18 6.71 -9.08 -3.23
CA GLU A 18 7.27 -10.38 -2.83
C GLU A 18 8.51 -10.25 -1.95
N LYS A 19 9.30 -9.21 -2.13
CA LYS A 19 10.47 -8.95 -1.26
C LYS A 19 10.02 -8.69 0.17
N ALA A 20 8.98 -7.89 0.36
CA ALA A 20 8.42 -7.62 1.67
C ALA A 20 7.78 -8.87 2.27
N VAL A 21 7.07 -9.64 1.46
CA VAL A 21 6.48 -10.92 1.89
C VAL A 21 7.55 -11.86 2.43
N GLY A 22 8.68 -11.98 1.72
CA GLY A 22 9.79 -12.84 2.15
C GLY A 22 10.35 -12.43 3.50
N VAL A 23 10.60 -11.13 3.69
CA VAL A 23 11.13 -10.61 4.96
C VAL A 23 10.15 -10.84 6.11
N LEU A 24 8.88 -10.51 5.90
CA LEU A 24 7.87 -10.68 6.94
C LEU A 24 7.66 -12.15 7.29
N ARG A 25 7.72 -13.04 6.30
CA ARG A 25 7.62 -14.48 6.53
C ARG A 25 8.78 -14.98 7.39
N ASP A 26 10.00 -14.49 7.13
CA ASP A 26 11.19 -14.87 7.91
C ASP A 26 11.05 -14.45 9.38
N TYR A 27 10.34 -13.37 9.66
CA TYR A 27 10.05 -12.93 11.03
C TYR A 27 8.80 -13.57 11.63
N GLY A 28 8.15 -14.47 10.92
CA GLY A 28 6.95 -15.14 11.41
C GLY A 28 5.71 -14.26 11.47
N VAL A 29 5.65 -13.19 10.70
CA VAL A 29 4.52 -12.26 10.68
C VAL A 29 3.41 -12.80 9.79
N GLN A 30 2.18 -12.81 10.30
CA GLN A 30 1.01 -13.16 9.49
C GLN A 30 0.67 -12.03 8.53
N MET A 31 0.28 -12.37 7.32
CA MET A 31 -0.04 -11.37 6.30
C MET A 31 -1.08 -11.88 5.31
N GLU A 32 -1.76 -10.94 4.68
CA GLU A 32 -2.62 -11.21 3.52
C GLU A 32 -2.22 -10.29 2.38
N VAL A 33 -2.19 -10.83 1.17
CA VAL A 33 -1.81 -10.10 -0.05
C VAL A 33 -3.04 -9.89 -0.90
N ARG A 34 -3.27 -8.65 -1.33
CA ARG A 34 -4.43 -8.30 -2.16
C ARG A 34 -4.03 -7.36 -3.29
N VAL A 35 -4.69 -7.51 -4.44
CA VAL A 35 -4.57 -6.56 -5.55
C VAL A 35 -5.82 -5.68 -5.52
N LEU A 36 -5.64 -4.39 -5.20
CA LEU A 36 -6.71 -3.42 -5.06
C LEU A 36 -6.27 -2.11 -5.69
N SER A 37 -6.83 -1.75 -6.84
CA SER A 37 -6.50 -0.50 -7.51
C SER A 37 -7.41 0.62 -6.99
N ALA A 38 -6.82 1.72 -6.52
CA ALA A 38 -7.59 2.89 -6.11
C ALA A 38 -8.33 3.53 -7.28
N HIS A 39 -7.79 3.43 -8.49
CA HIS A 39 -8.38 4.01 -9.68
C HIS A 39 -9.39 3.09 -10.36
N ARG A 40 -9.11 1.78 -10.41
CA ARG A 40 -9.93 0.80 -11.14
C ARG A 40 -11.03 0.17 -10.28
N CYS A 41 -10.79 -0.01 -8.98
CA CYS A 41 -11.77 -0.55 -8.05
C CYS A 41 -11.81 0.27 -6.76
N PRO A 42 -12.21 1.56 -6.85
CA PRO A 42 -12.15 2.46 -5.70
C PRO A 42 -13.04 2.03 -4.53
N ASN A 43 -14.22 1.46 -4.81
CA ASN A 43 -15.12 1.03 -3.75
C ASN A 43 -14.54 -0.13 -2.95
N GLU A 44 -13.96 -1.12 -3.62
CA GLU A 44 -13.35 -2.27 -2.96
C GLU A 44 -12.13 -1.85 -2.14
N ALA A 45 -11.31 -0.94 -2.67
CA ALA A 45 -10.16 -0.41 -1.97
C ALA A 45 -10.58 0.34 -0.70
N ARG A 46 -11.60 1.19 -0.80
CA ARG A 46 -12.14 1.93 0.34
C ARG A 46 -12.73 1.01 1.40
N GLU A 47 -13.52 0.03 0.99
CA GLU A 47 -14.15 -0.93 1.90
C GLU A 47 -13.10 -1.76 2.62
N PHE A 48 -12.06 -2.20 1.93
CA PHE A 48 -10.97 -2.92 2.56
C PHE A 48 -10.31 -2.08 3.65
N ALA A 49 -9.97 -0.84 3.34
CA ALA A 49 -9.34 0.06 4.30
C ALA A 49 -10.25 0.33 5.50
N ALA A 50 -11.53 0.59 5.26
CA ALA A 50 -12.48 0.90 6.31
C ALA A 50 -12.71 -0.27 7.27
N SER A 51 -12.63 -1.51 6.79
CA SER A 51 -12.86 -2.71 7.59
C SER A 51 -11.59 -3.39 8.07
N ALA A 52 -10.41 -2.88 7.71
CA ALA A 52 -9.14 -3.56 7.97
C ALA A 52 -8.86 -3.78 9.45
N ARG A 53 -9.13 -2.79 10.29
CA ARG A 53 -8.91 -2.93 11.74
C ARG A 53 -9.77 -4.05 12.32
N GLU A 54 -11.04 -4.12 11.97
CA GLU A 54 -11.95 -5.16 12.42
C GLU A 54 -11.57 -6.52 11.86
N GLY A 55 -10.97 -6.54 10.67
CA GLY A 55 -10.46 -7.75 10.04
C GLY A 55 -9.18 -8.31 10.65
N GLY A 56 -8.64 -7.65 11.67
CA GLY A 56 -7.46 -8.14 12.38
C GLY A 56 -6.13 -7.60 11.86
N PHE A 57 -6.16 -6.62 10.97
CA PHE A 57 -4.94 -5.98 10.47
C PHE A 57 -4.45 -4.90 11.43
N SER A 58 -3.14 -4.74 11.52
CA SER A 58 -2.49 -3.70 12.35
C SER A 58 -1.79 -2.64 11.51
N VAL A 59 -1.44 -2.94 10.27
CA VAL A 59 -0.77 -2.02 9.36
C VAL A 59 -1.06 -2.41 7.92
N ILE A 60 -1.07 -1.43 7.03
CA ILE A 60 -1.26 -1.64 5.60
C ILE A 60 -0.01 -1.18 4.86
N LEU A 61 0.59 -2.07 4.09
CA LEU A 61 1.68 -1.76 3.15
C LEU A 61 1.06 -1.64 1.77
N ALA A 62 1.15 -0.47 1.16
CA ALA A 62 0.52 -0.19 -0.13
C ALA A 62 1.58 0.05 -1.21
N PHE A 63 1.60 -0.81 -2.21
CA PHE A 63 2.54 -0.80 -3.33
C PHE A 63 1.84 -0.27 -4.57
N ALA A 64 2.35 0.77 -5.16
CA ALA A 64 1.78 1.32 -6.39
C ALA A 64 2.82 2.10 -7.19
N GLY A 65 2.70 2.07 -8.51
CA GLY A 65 3.53 2.84 -9.43
C GLY A 65 2.75 3.97 -10.09
N MET A 66 3.41 4.75 -10.91
CA MET A 66 2.84 5.89 -11.64
C MET A 66 2.19 6.88 -10.67
N ALA A 67 0.94 7.26 -10.89
CA ALA A 67 0.16 8.06 -9.95
C ALA A 67 -0.27 7.15 -8.78
N ALA A 68 0.62 6.95 -7.82
CA ALA A 68 0.51 5.96 -6.77
C ALA A 68 -0.42 6.42 -5.64
N HIS A 69 -1.70 6.56 -5.92
CA HIS A 69 -2.69 7.06 -4.97
C HIS A 69 -3.21 6.02 -3.98
N LEU A 70 -2.82 4.75 -4.14
CA LEU A 70 -3.34 3.66 -3.32
C LEU A 70 -3.13 3.89 -1.82
N ALA A 71 -1.91 4.26 -1.43
CA ALA A 71 -1.59 4.51 -0.02
C ALA A 71 -2.44 5.66 0.56
N GLY A 72 -2.58 6.76 -0.20
CA GLY A 72 -3.42 7.88 0.20
C GLY A 72 -4.90 7.51 0.30
N ALA A 73 -5.40 6.74 -0.66
CA ALA A 73 -6.78 6.27 -0.65
C ALA A 73 -7.04 5.35 0.57
N MET A 74 -6.10 4.49 0.91
CA MET A 74 -6.19 3.67 2.12
C MET A 74 -6.15 4.52 3.38
N ALA A 75 -5.19 5.44 3.48
CA ALA A 75 -5.03 6.29 4.66
C ALA A 75 -6.24 7.19 4.91
N ALA A 76 -6.94 7.60 3.87
CA ALA A 76 -8.14 8.41 3.97
C ALA A 76 -9.33 7.64 4.58
N ASN A 77 -9.28 6.31 4.60
CA ASN A 77 -10.39 5.46 5.00
C ASN A 77 -10.08 4.56 6.20
N THR A 78 -8.94 4.74 6.85
CA THR A 78 -8.57 3.93 8.02
C THR A 78 -7.76 4.76 9.02
N THR A 79 -7.81 4.36 10.28
CA THR A 79 -6.92 4.91 11.32
C THR A 79 -5.67 4.05 11.53
N LEU A 80 -5.56 2.94 10.81
CA LEU A 80 -4.34 2.12 10.85
C LEU A 80 -3.18 2.84 10.18
N PRO A 81 -1.93 2.58 10.62
CA PRO A 81 -0.77 3.08 9.89
C PRO A 81 -0.75 2.54 8.47
N VAL A 82 -0.51 3.41 7.51
CA VAL A 82 -0.35 3.06 6.10
C VAL A 82 1.05 3.43 5.66
N ILE A 83 1.78 2.48 5.11
CA ILE A 83 3.12 2.68 4.58
C ILE A 83 3.07 2.54 3.07
N GLY A 84 3.35 3.64 2.37
CA GLY A 84 3.39 3.65 0.92
C GLY A 84 4.76 3.20 0.41
N VAL A 85 4.74 2.32 -0.59
CA VAL A 85 5.95 1.89 -1.29
C VAL A 85 5.81 2.30 -2.75
N PRO A 86 6.51 3.36 -3.17
CA PRO A 86 6.45 3.79 -4.57
C PRO A 86 7.22 2.80 -5.46
N CYS A 87 6.57 2.33 -6.50
CA CYS A 87 7.15 1.37 -7.44
C CYS A 87 7.62 2.08 -8.70
N SER A 88 8.81 1.71 -9.20
CA SER A 88 9.37 2.23 -10.44
C SER A 88 8.96 1.34 -11.64
N GLY A 89 9.49 1.66 -12.81
CA GLY A 89 9.24 0.87 -14.02
C GLY A 89 8.39 1.58 -15.06
N THR A 90 8.24 2.90 -14.94
CA THR A 90 7.47 3.72 -15.86
C THR A 90 8.37 4.76 -16.52
N LYS A 91 7.76 5.62 -17.36
CA LYS A 91 8.48 6.69 -18.07
C LYS A 91 9.23 7.65 -17.16
N LEU A 92 8.74 7.87 -15.93
CA LEU A 92 9.36 8.80 -14.99
C LEU A 92 10.24 8.09 -13.95
N ASP A 93 10.49 6.80 -14.15
CA ASP A 93 11.38 5.97 -13.33
C ASP A 93 11.06 6.05 -11.82
N GLY A 94 9.78 6.07 -11.49
CA GLY A 94 9.33 6.07 -10.11
C GLY A 94 9.18 7.44 -9.46
N MET A 95 9.58 8.52 -10.13
CA MET A 95 9.46 9.87 -9.57
C MET A 95 8.01 10.24 -9.33
N ASP A 96 7.13 9.90 -10.26
CA ASP A 96 5.70 10.13 -10.14
C ASP A 96 5.09 9.36 -8.95
N ALA A 97 5.50 8.10 -8.76
CA ALA A 97 5.06 7.29 -7.64
C ALA A 97 5.57 7.87 -6.31
N LEU A 98 6.83 8.29 -6.27
CA LEU A 98 7.41 8.90 -5.08
C LEU A 98 6.64 10.17 -4.68
N LEU A 99 6.42 11.08 -5.63
CA LEU A 99 5.74 12.35 -5.35
C LEU A 99 4.30 12.13 -4.93
N SER A 100 3.63 11.14 -5.50
CA SER A 100 2.25 10.80 -5.12
C SER A 100 2.12 10.34 -3.67
N THR A 101 3.15 9.73 -3.11
CA THR A 101 3.14 9.25 -1.72
C THR A 101 3.70 10.29 -0.74
N VAL A 102 4.50 11.24 -1.20
CA VAL A 102 5.12 12.28 -0.37
C VAL A 102 4.17 13.46 -0.16
N GLN A 103 3.51 13.91 -1.22
CA GLN A 103 2.64 15.09 -1.18
C GLN A 103 1.23 14.72 -0.72
N MET A 104 1.09 14.54 0.59
CA MET A 104 -0.20 14.22 1.20
C MET A 104 -0.86 15.45 1.79
N PRO A 105 -2.20 15.55 1.71
CA PRO A 105 -2.92 16.62 2.36
C PRO A 105 -2.82 16.53 3.88
N SER A 106 -2.96 17.67 4.54
CA SER A 106 -2.94 17.74 6.00
C SER A 106 -4.03 16.85 6.59
N GLY A 107 -3.69 16.11 7.63
CA GLY A 107 -4.62 15.22 8.32
C GLY A 107 -4.72 13.81 7.75
N ILE A 108 -4.08 13.54 6.61
CA ILE A 108 -4.07 12.20 5.99
C ILE A 108 -2.60 11.80 5.76
N PRO A 109 -1.90 11.37 6.82
CA PRO A 109 -0.49 11.03 6.70
C PRO A 109 -0.29 9.65 6.11
N VAL A 110 0.76 9.54 5.29
CA VAL A 110 1.25 8.28 4.75
C VAL A 110 2.75 8.20 5.05
N ALA A 111 3.17 7.19 5.80
CA ALA A 111 4.58 6.88 5.93
C ALA A 111 5.05 6.25 4.63
N ARG A 112 6.31 6.39 4.29
CA ARG A 112 6.84 5.77 3.08
C ARG A 112 8.24 5.23 3.29
N VAL A 113 8.61 4.31 2.40
CA VAL A 113 9.95 3.76 2.34
C VAL A 113 10.55 4.05 0.96
N ALA A 114 11.81 3.67 0.76
CA ALA A 114 12.45 3.85 -0.53
C ALA A 114 11.70 3.10 -1.63
N GLY A 115 11.80 3.60 -2.86
CA GLY A 115 11.19 2.97 -4.01
C GLY A 115 11.77 1.58 -4.29
N GLY A 116 10.93 0.74 -4.84
CA GLY A 116 11.31 -0.63 -5.17
C GLY A 116 11.19 -0.98 -6.63
#